data_954c168db1ce0c9cae58384f45d085eb
#
_entry.id   954c168db1ce0c9cae58384f45d085eb
#
_cell.length_a   1.000
_cell.length_b   1.000
_cell.length_c   1.000
_cell.angle_alpha   90.00
_cell.angle_beta   90.00
_cell.angle_gamma   90.00
#
_symmetry.space_group_name_H-M   'P 1'
#
loop_
_entity.id
_entity.type
_entity.pdbx_description
1 polymer ?
#
loop_
_entity_poly.entity_id
_entity_poly.type
_entity_poly.pdbx_seq_one_letter_code
_entity_poly.pdbx_strand_id
1 'polypeptide(L)'
;MEEPKDKALDEVFDSALALHHEITEGTEDTASKALQDKVEEANTINIINIPITFILTIIVHKVKKAILMLEDATRLVSLLDIFSRNEHHKELPGEHLKYFLLPVLLGDLTTRLVESDRSEVVENAQVYYVDFLQRCTDYSIVELASVPTVTYVKEEGEEEKENVISGKPDLAKMNAERSGKMARFKETKQLKEDLRLLQESLAKGRDEEVVRQFHIKLIKKFVNSSLDEMASLKMEVEMLQHMAKMRAGKVMVEVNPKPARKLKPIVITADKMQKEVYGLGYPR
;
A
#
# COMPACT_ATOMS: atom_id res chain seq x y z
N MET A 1 -4.10 34.51 -14.44
CA MET A 1 -4.06 35.01 -13.03
C MET A 1 -4.68 33.89 -12.21
N GLU A 2 -3.87 33.11 -11.49
CA GLU A 2 -4.37 32.10 -10.59
C GLU A 2 -5.17 32.75 -9.47
N GLU A 3 -6.35 32.20 -9.17
CA GLU A 3 -7.15 32.69 -8.06
C GLU A 3 -6.43 32.37 -6.74
N PRO A 4 -6.57 33.22 -5.69
CA PRO A 4 -5.85 33.02 -4.42
C PRO A 4 -6.21 31.70 -3.71
N LYS A 5 -7.32 31.05 -4.08
CA LYS A 5 -7.76 29.74 -3.56
C LYS A 5 -7.02 28.57 -4.19
N ASP A 6 -6.66 28.66 -5.48
CA ASP A 6 -5.89 27.62 -6.18
C ASP A 6 -4.49 27.53 -5.60
N LYS A 7 -3.88 28.68 -5.31
CA LYS A 7 -2.57 28.75 -4.66
C LYS A 7 -2.58 28.12 -3.25
N ALA A 8 -3.66 28.33 -2.49
CA ALA A 8 -3.80 27.74 -1.18
C ALA A 8 -3.94 26.20 -1.26
N LEU A 9 -4.65 25.68 -2.27
CA LEU A 9 -4.78 24.24 -2.51
C LEU A 9 -3.44 23.61 -2.87
N ASP A 10 -2.67 24.21 -3.78
CA ASP A 10 -1.34 23.74 -4.17
C ASP A 10 -0.40 23.65 -2.94
N GLU A 11 -0.34 24.71 -2.15
CA GLU A 11 0.51 24.76 -0.94
C GLU A 11 0.13 23.67 0.07
N VAL A 12 -1.15 23.44 0.30
CA VAL A 12 -1.64 22.40 1.24
C VAL A 12 -1.34 21.02 0.69
N PHE A 13 -1.62 20.75 -0.59
CA PHE A 13 -1.37 19.47 -1.22
C PHE A 13 0.13 19.13 -1.25
N ASP A 14 0.97 20.06 -1.70
CA ASP A 14 2.42 19.83 -1.81
C ASP A 14 3.06 19.62 -0.43
N SER A 15 2.59 20.34 0.59
CA SER A 15 3.02 20.12 1.97
C SER A 15 2.58 18.75 2.51
N ALA A 16 1.36 18.32 2.21
CA ALA A 16 0.86 17.01 2.60
C ALA A 16 1.60 15.87 1.87
N LEU A 17 1.89 16.06 0.57
CA LEU A 17 2.65 15.10 -0.23
C LEU A 17 4.09 14.96 0.27
N ALA A 18 4.74 16.09 0.63
CA ALA A 18 6.08 16.06 1.21
C ALA A 18 6.10 15.31 2.55
N LEU A 19 5.08 15.52 3.39
CA LEU A 19 4.96 14.83 4.67
C LEU A 19 4.65 13.34 4.49
N HIS A 20 3.82 12.98 3.51
CA HIS A 20 3.58 11.58 3.13
C HIS A 20 4.89 10.90 2.69
N HIS A 21 5.68 11.55 1.84
CA HIS A 21 6.96 11.04 1.37
C HIS A 21 7.96 10.85 2.54
N GLU A 22 8.04 11.83 3.45
CA GLU A 22 8.85 11.70 4.67
C GLU A 22 8.42 10.51 5.53
N ILE A 23 7.12 10.26 5.66
CA ILE A 23 6.59 9.13 6.44
C ILE A 23 6.88 7.80 5.73
N THR A 24 6.75 7.73 4.41
CA THR A 24 6.90 6.48 3.65
C THR A 24 8.35 6.11 3.41
N GLU A 25 9.20 7.02 2.98
CA GLU A 25 10.62 6.77 2.73
C GLU A 25 11.45 6.84 4.01
N GLY A 26 11.09 7.69 4.96
CA GLY A 26 11.75 7.75 6.25
C GLY A 26 11.62 6.46 7.07
N THR A 27 10.61 5.63 6.82
CA THR A 27 10.47 4.31 7.43
C THR A 27 11.31 3.23 6.75
N GLU A 28 11.65 3.36 5.48
CA GLU A 28 12.51 2.40 4.79
C GLU A 28 14.00 2.66 5.09
N ASP A 29 14.45 3.91 5.09
CA ASP A 29 15.87 4.26 5.36
C ASP A 29 16.21 4.34 6.84
N THR A 30 15.29 4.81 7.70
CA THR A 30 15.53 4.91 9.14
C THR A 30 15.46 3.57 9.87
N ALA A 31 14.72 2.58 9.36
CA ALA A 31 14.72 1.25 9.93
C ALA A 31 16.01 0.47 9.62
N SER A 32 16.70 0.75 8.51
CA SER A 32 17.85 -0.05 8.06
C SER A 32 19.21 0.53 8.45
N LYS A 33 19.45 1.81 8.32
CA LYS A 33 20.79 2.37 8.47
C LYS A 33 20.93 3.41 9.57
N ALA A 34 20.06 4.41 9.62
CA ALA A 34 20.14 5.46 10.63
C ALA A 34 19.74 4.97 12.04
N LEU A 35 18.91 3.90 12.12
CA LEU A 35 18.64 3.24 13.40
C LEU A 35 19.82 2.36 13.82
N GLN A 36 20.49 1.67 12.88
CA GLN A 36 21.70 0.91 13.19
C GLN A 36 22.85 1.83 13.57
N ASP A 37 23.10 2.89 12.81
CA ASP A 37 24.16 3.88 13.11
C ASP A 37 23.88 4.62 14.43
N LYS A 38 22.61 4.97 14.73
CA LYS A 38 22.23 5.58 16.02
C LYS A 38 22.17 4.60 17.19
N VAL A 39 21.91 3.33 16.95
CA VAL A 39 21.98 2.28 17.99
C VAL A 39 23.45 1.94 18.28
N GLU A 40 24.33 1.96 17.29
CA GLU A 40 25.78 1.80 17.52
C GLU A 40 26.38 3.03 18.21
N GLU A 41 25.98 4.24 17.84
CA GLU A 41 26.40 5.49 18.52
C GLU A 41 25.82 5.58 19.95
N ALA A 42 24.56 5.16 20.16
CA ALA A 42 23.91 5.13 21.48
C ALA A 42 24.47 4.04 22.40
N ASN A 43 25.00 2.94 21.87
CA ASN A 43 25.73 1.95 22.66
C ASN A 43 27.11 2.43 23.11
N THR A 44 27.69 3.42 22.44
CA THR A 44 28.97 4.01 22.79
C THR A 44 28.84 5.18 23.78
N ILE A 45 27.66 5.82 23.82
CA ILE A 45 27.38 6.93 24.73
C ILE A 45 26.11 6.58 25.50
N ASN A 46 26.25 6.24 26.74
CA ASN A 46 25.22 5.87 27.71
C ASN A 46 24.23 7.04 28.02
N ILE A 47 23.88 7.86 27.02
CA ILE A 47 23.05 9.05 27.12
C ILE A 47 22.12 9.06 25.91
N ILE A 48 20.89 8.82 26.13
CA ILE A 48 19.64 9.07 25.44
C ILE A 48 18.81 7.79 25.30
N ASN A 49 18.19 7.41 26.40
CA ASN A 49 17.00 6.61 26.43
C ASN A 49 15.84 7.48 25.87
N ILE A 50 15.84 7.81 24.57
CA ILE A 50 14.62 8.30 23.93
C ILE A 50 13.70 7.07 23.88
N PRO A 51 12.64 6.99 24.68
CA PRO A 51 11.80 5.81 24.68
C PRO A 51 11.25 5.61 23.26
N ILE A 52 11.29 4.39 22.77
CA ILE A 52 10.66 3.98 21.48
C ILE A 52 9.24 4.56 21.38
N THR A 53 8.53 4.64 22.52
CA THR A 53 7.23 5.29 22.66
C THR A 53 7.23 6.75 22.19
N PHE A 54 8.30 7.53 22.41
CA PHE A 54 8.37 8.93 21.98
C PHE A 54 8.51 9.03 20.46
N ILE A 55 9.32 8.18 19.84
CA ILE A 55 9.47 8.10 18.37
C ILE A 55 8.14 7.70 17.73
N LEU A 56 7.47 6.68 18.27
CA LEU A 56 6.15 6.25 17.80
C LEU A 56 5.12 7.38 17.93
N THR A 57 5.14 8.13 19.02
CA THR A 57 4.23 9.27 19.20
C THR A 57 4.43 10.35 18.15
N ILE A 58 5.70 10.65 17.79
CA ILE A 58 6.02 11.62 16.73
C ILE A 58 5.50 11.12 15.37
N ILE A 59 5.72 9.84 15.05
CA ILE A 59 5.26 9.25 13.78
C ILE A 59 3.74 9.30 13.70
N VAL A 60 3.03 8.87 14.74
CA VAL A 60 1.56 8.92 14.79
C VAL A 60 1.04 10.35 14.65
N HIS A 61 1.71 11.32 15.29
CA HIS A 61 1.34 12.73 15.14
C HIS A 61 1.52 13.24 13.71
N LYS A 62 2.63 12.89 13.06
CA LYS A 62 2.90 13.25 11.66
C LYS A 62 1.86 12.62 10.72
N VAL A 63 1.52 11.34 10.92
CA VAL A 63 0.48 10.65 10.14
C VAL A 63 -0.87 11.36 10.28
N LYS A 64 -1.32 11.64 11.50
CA LYS A 64 -2.59 12.35 11.73
C LYS A 64 -2.59 13.75 11.12
N LYS A 65 -1.48 14.49 11.24
CA LYS A 65 -1.35 15.82 10.61
C LYS A 65 -1.45 15.73 9.09
N ALA A 66 -0.77 14.77 8.46
CA ALA A 66 -0.83 14.58 7.02
C ALA A 66 -2.23 14.21 6.53
N ILE A 67 -2.96 13.36 7.26
CA ILE A 67 -4.36 13.01 6.96
C ILE A 67 -5.23 14.28 6.99
N LEU A 68 -5.16 15.10 8.04
CA LEU A 68 -5.93 16.34 8.13
C LEU A 68 -5.64 17.28 6.95
N MET A 69 -4.37 17.43 6.55
CA MET A 69 -4.01 18.27 5.40
C MET A 69 -4.57 17.72 4.08
N LEU A 70 -4.56 16.38 3.87
CA LEU A 70 -5.15 15.76 2.68
C LEU A 70 -6.68 15.86 2.67
N GLU A 71 -7.33 15.77 3.83
CA GLU A 71 -8.78 16.00 3.95
C GLU A 71 -9.14 17.46 3.61
N ASP A 72 -8.36 18.43 4.09
CA ASP A 72 -8.56 19.83 3.74
C ASP A 72 -8.33 20.10 2.25
N ALA A 73 -7.28 19.49 1.66
CA ALA A 73 -7.07 19.54 0.21
C ALA A 73 -8.25 18.92 -0.56
N THR A 74 -8.80 17.79 -0.10
CA THR A 74 -9.97 17.15 -0.72
C THR A 74 -11.21 18.05 -0.66
N ARG A 75 -11.42 18.76 0.46
CA ARG A 75 -12.50 19.77 0.57
C ARG A 75 -12.30 20.91 -0.40
N LEU A 76 -11.07 21.43 -0.52
CA LEU A 76 -10.75 22.52 -1.46
C LEU A 76 -10.96 22.09 -2.91
N VAL A 77 -10.52 20.89 -3.31
CA VAL A 77 -10.77 20.33 -4.65
C VAL A 77 -12.27 20.27 -4.95
N SER A 78 -13.08 19.84 -3.97
CA SER A 78 -14.54 19.79 -4.11
C SER A 78 -15.19 21.16 -4.18
N LEU A 79 -14.67 22.16 -3.44
CA LEU A 79 -15.18 23.54 -3.45
C LEU A 79 -14.83 24.29 -4.74
N LEU A 80 -13.69 23.95 -5.35
CA LEU A 80 -13.23 24.54 -6.61
C LEU A 80 -13.82 23.84 -7.83
N ASP A 81 -14.57 22.74 -7.63
CA ASP A 81 -15.18 21.94 -8.70
C ASP A 81 -14.18 21.55 -9.81
N ILE A 82 -12.97 21.15 -9.39
CA ILE A 82 -11.86 20.86 -10.30
C ILE A 82 -12.15 19.67 -11.19
N PHE A 83 -12.97 18.71 -10.73
CA PHE A 83 -13.30 17.48 -11.42
C PHE A 83 -14.78 17.41 -11.78
N SER A 84 -15.08 17.24 -13.06
CA SER A 84 -16.41 16.97 -13.58
C SER A 84 -16.60 15.49 -13.90
N ARG A 85 -17.79 14.94 -13.68
CA ARG A 85 -18.06 13.50 -13.82
C ARG A 85 -17.95 12.94 -15.25
N ASN A 86 -17.96 13.78 -16.27
CA ASN A 86 -18.01 13.38 -17.68
C ASN A 86 -16.77 13.83 -18.46
N GLU A 87 -15.68 14.16 -17.79
CA GLU A 87 -14.45 14.63 -18.43
C GLU A 87 -13.47 13.48 -18.62
N HIS A 88 -12.71 13.55 -19.71
CA HIS A 88 -11.58 12.68 -19.93
C HIS A 88 -10.31 13.34 -19.36
N HIS A 89 -9.38 12.53 -18.80
CA HIS A 89 -8.13 13.09 -18.23
C HIS A 89 -7.34 14.00 -19.18
N LYS A 90 -7.54 13.89 -20.50
CA LYS A 90 -6.88 14.75 -21.50
C LYS A 90 -7.42 16.18 -21.52
N GLU A 91 -8.64 16.39 -21.02
CA GLU A 91 -9.31 17.69 -20.99
C GLU A 91 -8.89 18.50 -19.75
N LEU A 92 -8.38 17.82 -18.72
CA LEU A 92 -7.90 18.44 -17.50
C LEU A 92 -6.52 19.09 -17.71
N PRO A 93 -6.23 20.24 -17.05
CA PRO A 93 -4.88 20.79 -16.98
C PRO A 93 -3.89 19.75 -16.38
N GLY A 94 -2.66 19.72 -16.92
CA GLY A 94 -1.64 18.77 -16.45
C GLY A 94 -1.34 18.87 -14.96
N GLU A 95 -1.41 20.07 -14.39
CA GLU A 95 -1.18 20.34 -12.97
C GLU A 95 -2.32 19.83 -12.07
N HIS A 96 -3.57 19.78 -12.55
CA HIS A 96 -4.70 19.28 -11.78
C HIS A 96 -4.67 17.74 -11.61
N LEU A 97 -3.96 17.03 -12.50
CA LEU A 97 -3.84 15.57 -12.41
C LEU A 97 -3.22 15.09 -11.10
N LYS A 98 -2.41 15.91 -10.42
CA LYS A 98 -1.84 15.56 -9.11
C LYS A 98 -2.91 15.28 -8.04
N TYR A 99 -4.06 15.94 -8.10
CA TYR A 99 -5.14 15.78 -7.13
C TYR A 99 -5.87 14.43 -7.21
N PHE A 100 -5.68 13.66 -8.29
CA PHE A 100 -6.13 12.27 -8.32
C PHE A 100 -5.49 11.42 -7.22
N LEU A 101 -4.33 11.82 -6.72
CA LEU A 101 -3.61 11.10 -5.68
C LEU A 101 -4.21 11.27 -4.28
N LEU A 102 -5.11 12.22 -4.06
CA LEU A 102 -5.68 12.49 -2.73
C LEU A 102 -6.25 11.24 -2.05
N PRO A 103 -7.14 10.44 -2.69
CA PRO A 103 -7.69 9.27 -2.03
C PRO A 103 -6.63 8.20 -1.74
N VAL A 104 -5.71 7.92 -2.66
CA VAL A 104 -4.70 6.89 -2.43
C VAL A 104 -3.71 7.29 -1.33
N LEU A 105 -3.35 8.57 -1.22
CA LEU A 105 -2.51 9.07 -0.13
C LEU A 105 -3.23 8.97 1.22
N LEU A 106 -4.53 9.26 1.28
CA LEU A 106 -5.36 9.05 2.45
C LEU A 106 -5.42 7.57 2.83
N GLY A 107 -5.64 6.68 1.86
CA GLY A 107 -5.64 5.23 2.09
C GLY A 107 -4.31 4.74 2.67
N ASP A 108 -3.18 5.14 2.09
CA ASP A 108 -1.85 4.73 2.54
C ASP A 108 -1.53 5.23 3.96
N LEU A 109 -1.89 6.47 4.30
CA LEU A 109 -1.71 6.99 5.65
C LEU A 109 -2.69 6.36 6.66
N THR A 110 -3.91 6.06 6.23
CA THR A 110 -4.91 5.39 7.08
C THR A 110 -4.42 4.01 7.50
N THR A 111 -3.83 3.22 6.62
CA THR A 111 -3.27 1.90 6.97
C THR A 111 -2.20 1.97 8.06
N ARG A 112 -1.51 3.11 8.19
CA ARG A 112 -0.43 3.38 9.17
C ARG A 112 -0.95 3.89 10.51
N LEU A 113 -2.26 4.13 10.65
CA LEU A 113 -2.84 4.51 11.92
C LEU A 113 -2.77 3.34 12.92
N VAL A 114 -2.28 3.66 14.10
CA VAL A 114 -2.28 2.74 15.25
C VAL A 114 -3.48 3.12 16.12
N GLU A 115 -4.64 2.57 15.78
CA GLU A 115 -5.89 2.79 16.52
C GLU A 115 -6.37 1.48 17.14
N SER A 116 -7.29 1.59 18.12
CA SER A 116 -7.82 0.46 18.89
C SER A 116 -8.66 -0.50 18.03
N ASP A 117 -9.35 0.03 17.01
CA ASP A 117 -10.14 -0.76 16.08
C ASP A 117 -9.46 -0.87 14.71
N ARG A 118 -8.74 -1.97 14.55
CA ARG A 118 -8.05 -2.27 13.30
C ARG A 118 -9.01 -2.60 12.15
N SER A 119 -10.22 -3.10 12.46
CA SER A 119 -11.24 -3.41 11.46
C SER A 119 -11.69 -2.15 10.74
N GLU A 120 -12.01 -1.10 11.52
CA GLU A 120 -12.41 0.19 10.98
C GLU A 120 -11.30 0.83 10.12
N VAL A 121 -10.05 0.77 10.57
CA VAL A 121 -8.89 1.27 9.82
C VAL A 121 -8.75 0.59 8.47
N VAL A 122 -8.86 -0.74 8.43
CA VAL A 122 -8.74 -1.54 7.20
C VAL A 122 -9.90 -1.26 6.25
N GLU A 123 -11.11 -1.15 6.75
CA GLU A 123 -12.30 -0.84 5.95
C GLU A 123 -12.20 0.57 5.34
N ASN A 124 -11.87 1.59 6.13
CA ASN A 124 -11.69 2.95 5.66
C ASN A 124 -10.58 3.06 4.59
N ALA A 125 -9.45 2.39 4.80
CA ALA A 125 -8.37 2.36 3.81
C ALA A 125 -8.81 1.74 2.48
N GLN A 126 -9.57 0.64 2.51
CA GLN A 126 -10.13 0.02 1.31
C GLN A 126 -11.07 0.99 0.56
N VAL A 127 -11.91 1.74 1.27
CA VAL A 127 -12.81 2.74 0.66
C VAL A 127 -12.01 3.78 -0.12
N TYR A 128 -10.92 4.31 0.45
CA TYR A 128 -10.06 5.26 -0.23
C TYR A 128 -9.38 4.66 -1.47
N TYR A 129 -8.85 3.45 -1.41
CA TYR A 129 -8.25 2.79 -2.57
C TYR A 129 -9.27 2.51 -3.67
N VAL A 130 -10.49 2.09 -3.33
CA VAL A 130 -11.57 1.86 -4.30
C VAL A 130 -11.97 3.17 -4.98
N ASP A 131 -12.15 4.26 -4.22
CA ASP A 131 -12.45 5.60 -4.77
C ASP A 131 -11.36 6.04 -5.76
N PHE A 132 -10.08 5.88 -5.39
CA PHE A 132 -8.96 6.18 -6.28
C PHE A 132 -9.00 5.38 -7.59
N LEU A 133 -9.14 4.05 -7.49
CA LEU A 133 -9.16 3.17 -8.66
C LEU A 133 -10.37 3.44 -9.56
N GLN A 134 -11.54 3.70 -8.96
CA GLN A 134 -12.74 4.05 -9.69
C GLN A 134 -12.56 5.36 -10.47
N ARG A 135 -12.05 6.41 -9.84
CA ARG A 135 -11.75 7.69 -10.50
C ARG A 135 -10.77 7.51 -11.65
N CYS A 136 -9.69 6.74 -11.46
CA CYS A 136 -8.72 6.47 -12.53
C CYS A 136 -9.35 5.77 -13.74
N THR A 137 -10.35 4.92 -13.51
CA THR A 137 -11.12 4.24 -14.56
C THR A 137 -12.11 5.19 -15.23
N ASP A 138 -12.88 5.96 -14.46
CA ASP A 138 -13.89 6.90 -14.95
C ASP A 138 -13.27 7.97 -15.87
N TYR A 139 -12.08 8.47 -15.52
CA TYR A 139 -11.33 9.44 -16.34
C TYR A 139 -10.45 8.79 -17.42
N SER A 140 -10.56 7.48 -17.62
CA SER A 140 -9.83 6.70 -18.64
C SER A 140 -8.29 6.84 -18.55
N ILE A 141 -7.75 6.98 -17.33
CA ILE A 141 -6.29 6.99 -17.09
C ILE A 141 -5.75 5.56 -17.18
N VAL A 142 -6.54 4.58 -16.70
CA VAL A 142 -6.25 3.16 -16.75
C VAL A 142 -7.50 2.37 -17.11
N GLU A 143 -7.31 1.24 -17.79
CA GLU A 143 -8.35 0.26 -18.05
C GLU A 143 -8.17 -0.92 -17.08
N LEU A 144 -9.08 -1.05 -16.11
CA LEU A 144 -9.11 -2.18 -15.20
C LEU A 144 -10.23 -3.14 -15.61
N ALA A 145 -9.93 -4.43 -15.65
CA ALA A 145 -10.94 -5.46 -15.95
C ALA A 145 -12.10 -5.43 -14.91
N SER A 146 -11.79 -5.10 -13.66
CA SER A 146 -12.74 -4.81 -12.59
C SER A 146 -12.04 -4.01 -11.49
N VAL A 147 -12.76 -3.04 -10.90
CA VAL A 147 -12.31 -2.37 -9.69
C VAL A 147 -12.57 -3.30 -8.50
N PRO A 148 -11.59 -3.49 -7.59
CA PRO A 148 -11.79 -4.27 -6.38
C PRO A 148 -12.96 -3.72 -5.55
N THR A 149 -13.65 -4.59 -4.83
CA THR A 149 -14.71 -4.21 -3.89
C THR A 149 -14.21 -4.19 -2.47
N VAL A 150 -14.80 -3.33 -1.63
CA VAL A 150 -14.52 -3.28 -0.19
C VAL A 150 -15.00 -4.58 0.45
N THR A 151 -14.15 -5.15 1.31
CA THR A 151 -14.47 -6.32 2.12
C THR A 151 -14.59 -5.88 3.57
N TYR A 152 -15.70 -6.24 4.22
CA TYR A 152 -16.01 -5.86 5.60
C TYR A 152 -15.72 -7.00 6.56
N VAL A 153 -15.33 -6.65 7.78
CA VAL A 153 -15.29 -7.61 8.88
C VAL A 153 -16.74 -7.81 9.33
N LYS A 154 -17.29 -9.00 9.07
CA LYS A 154 -18.68 -9.31 9.40
C LYS A 154 -18.88 -9.34 10.91
N GLU A 155 -19.90 -8.66 11.40
CA GLU A 155 -20.35 -8.75 12.78
C GLU A 155 -21.01 -10.12 13.05
N GLU A 156 -21.02 -10.53 14.34
CA GLU A 156 -21.61 -11.78 14.75
C GLU A 156 -23.12 -11.81 14.46
N GLY A 157 -23.55 -12.66 13.55
CA GLY A 157 -24.98 -12.90 13.27
C GLY A 157 -25.34 -13.04 11.81
N GLU A 158 -24.52 -12.63 10.88
CA GLU A 158 -24.75 -12.89 9.47
C GLU A 158 -24.32 -14.34 9.15
N GLU A 159 -25.32 -15.22 9.03
CA GLU A 159 -25.11 -16.59 8.57
C GLU A 159 -24.52 -16.55 7.15
N GLU A 160 -23.23 -16.86 7.06
CA GLU A 160 -22.68 -17.28 5.79
C GLU A 160 -23.43 -18.56 5.37
N LYS A 161 -24.04 -18.53 4.18
CA LYS A 161 -24.05 -19.77 3.40
C LYS A 161 -22.59 -20.09 3.13
N GLU A 162 -22.02 -20.92 4.01
CA GLU A 162 -20.71 -21.50 3.86
C GLU A 162 -20.66 -22.10 2.45
N ASN A 163 -20.14 -21.34 1.51
CA ASN A 163 -19.43 -21.97 0.42
C ASN A 163 -18.21 -22.62 1.06
N VAL A 164 -18.45 -23.81 1.58
CA VAL A 164 -17.41 -24.75 1.94
C VAL A 164 -16.56 -24.88 0.69
N ILE A 165 -15.47 -24.11 0.66
CA ILE A 165 -14.41 -24.28 -0.33
C ILE A 165 -13.71 -25.58 0.05
N SER A 166 -14.44 -26.69 -0.08
CA SER A 166 -13.94 -28.05 -0.20
C SER A 166 -13.50 -28.25 -1.66
N GLY A 167 -12.70 -27.33 -2.17
CA GLY A 167 -12.13 -27.41 -3.49
C GLY A 167 -10.62 -27.39 -3.39
N LYS A 168 -9.97 -28.32 -4.10
CA LYS A 168 -8.54 -28.26 -4.37
C LYS A 168 -8.20 -26.82 -4.78
N PRO A 169 -7.10 -26.22 -4.27
CA PRO A 169 -6.72 -24.86 -4.64
C PRO A 169 -6.67 -24.75 -6.17
N ASP A 170 -7.38 -23.76 -6.70
CA ASP A 170 -7.38 -23.50 -8.15
C ASP A 170 -6.01 -22.98 -8.57
N LEU A 171 -5.16 -23.89 -9.00
CA LEU A 171 -3.80 -23.63 -9.43
C LEU A 171 -3.76 -22.64 -10.61
N ALA A 172 -4.78 -22.63 -11.46
CA ALA A 172 -4.86 -21.70 -12.58
C ALA A 172 -5.08 -20.27 -12.08
N LYS A 173 -5.99 -20.08 -11.09
CA LYS A 173 -6.23 -18.79 -10.46
C LYS A 173 -4.99 -18.29 -9.71
N MET A 174 -4.34 -19.16 -8.92
CA MET A 174 -3.10 -18.82 -8.21
C MET A 174 -1.97 -18.42 -9.17
N ASN A 175 -1.83 -19.12 -10.30
CA ASN A 175 -0.83 -18.78 -11.33
C ASN A 175 -1.16 -17.44 -12.00
N ALA A 176 -2.43 -17.14 -12.28
CA ALA A 176 -2.87 -15.87 -12.85
C ALA A 176 -2.58 -14.70 -11.89
N GLU A 177 -2.89 -14.85 -10.61
CA GLU A 177 -2.59 -13.86 -9.57
C GLU A 177 -1.10 -13.60 -9.42
N ARG A 178 -0.28 -14.66 -9.40
CA ARG A 178 1.18 -14.56 -9.35
C ARG A 178 1.74 -13.86 -10.58
N SER A 179 1.27 -14.24 -11.77
CA SER A 179 1.66 -13.63 -13.04
C SER A 179 1.29 -12.14 -13.06
N GLY A 180 0.11 -11.79 -12.60
CA GLY A 180 -0.35 -10.39 -12.46
C GLY A 180 0.55 -9.58 -11.52
N LYS A 181 0.89 -10.10 -10.34
CA LYS A 181 1.84 -9.44 -9.42
C LYS A 181 3.21 -9.23 -10.06
N MET A 182 3.73 -10.23 -10.77
CA MET A 182 5.02 -10.10 -11.46
C MET A 182 4.98 -9.05 -12.58
N ALA A 183 3.87 -8.96 -13.32
CA ALA A 183 3.69 -7.96 -14.37
C ALA A 183 3.67 -6.54 -13.77
N ARG A 184 2.85 -6.31 -12.72
CA ARG A 184 2.80 -5.02 -11.99
C ARG A 184 4.15 -4.63 -11.40
N PHE A 185 4.89 -5.57 -10.84
CA PHE A 185 6.25 -5.30 -10.31
C PHE A 185 7.20 -4.79 -11.41
N LYS A 186 7.19 -5.44 -12.59
CA LYS A 186 8.02 -5.01 -13.72
C LYS A 186 7.60 -3.64 -14.23
N GLU A 187 6.30 -3.40 -14.36
CA GLU A 187 5.74 -2.12 -14.77
C GLU A 187 6.08 -1.01 -13.77
N THR A 188 5.93 -1.27 -12.47
CA THR A 188 6.29 -0.31 -11.41
C THR A 188 7.76 0.05 -11.44
N LYS A 189 8.64 -0.92 -11.73
CA LYS A 189 10.07 -0.64 -11.89
C LYS A 189 10.34 0.27 -13.08
N GLN A 190 9.67 0.03 -14.20
CA GLN A 190 9.78 0.89 -15.39
C GLN A 190 9.24 2.29 -15.12
N LEU A 191 8.06 2.38 -14.47
CA LEU A 191 7.46 3.66 -14.10
C LEU A 191 8.35 4.48 -13.16
N LYS A 192 9.04 3.83 -12.21
CA LYS A 192 10.00 4.52 -11.31
C LYS A 192 11.15 5.16 -12.11
N GLU A 193 11.71 4.44 -13.08
CA GLU A 193 12.79 4.97 -13.93
C GLU A 193 12.28 6.10 -14.83
N ASP A 194 11.12 5.94 -15.43
CA ASP A 194 10.49 6.96 -16.27
C ASP A 194 10.20 8.25 -15.46
N LEU A 195 9.70 8.11 -14.22
CA LEU A 195 9.44 9.23 -13.32
C LEU A 195 10.74 9.97 -12.97
N ARG A 196 11.84 9.24 -12.73
CA ARG A 196 13.14 9.84 -12.47
C ARG A 196 13.60 10.73 -13.66
N LEU A 197 13.49 10.21 -14.88
CA LEU A 197 13.86 10.94 -16.10
C LEU A 197 12.97 12.17 -16.32
N LEU A 198 11.65 12.02 -16.09
CA LEU A 198 10.73 13.15 -16.22
C LEU A 198 11.00 14.23 -15.16
N GLN A 199 11.34 13.82 -13.92
CA GLN A 199 11.69 14.76 -12.86
C GLN A 199 12.98 15.54 -13.19
N GLU A 200 13.98 14.90 -13.79
CA GLU A 200 15.17 15.59 -14.29
C GLU A 200 14.84 16.56 -15.45
N SER A 201 13.87 16.22 -16.29
CA SER A 201 13.39 17.10 -17.35
C SER A 201 12.66 18.33 -16.80
N LEU A 202 11.78 18.14 -15.82
CA LEU A 202 11.05 19.22 -15.14
C LEU A 202 11.98 20.19 -14.42
N ALA A 203 13.11 19.70 -13.90
CA ALA A 203 14.13 20.57 -13.28
C ALA A 203 14.82 21.50 -14.29
N LYS A 204 14.81 21.15 -15.59
CA LYS A 204 15.41 21.96 -16.67
C LYS A 204 14.43 22.94 -17.29
N GLY A 205 13.15 22.68 -17.22
CA GLY A 205 12.10 23.55 -17.74
C GLY A 205 10.71 22.94 -17.52
N ARG A 206 9.72 23.77 -17.23
CA ARG A 206 8.32 23.36 -17.00
C ARG A 206 7.58 23.34 -18.33
N ASP A 207 7.63 22.23 -19.04
CA ASP A 207 6.79 21.95 -20.20
C ASP A 207 5.50 21.28 -19.71
N GLU A 208 4.33 21.80 -20.12
CA GLU A 208 3.01 21.30 -19.71
C GLU A 208 2.84 19.82 -20.06
N GLU A 209 3.32 19.38 -21.21
CA GLU A 209 3.23 17.98 -21.61
C GLU A 209 4.10 17.09 -20.73
N VAL A 210 5.28 17.55 -20.33
CA VAL A 210 6.16 16.82 -19.40
C VAL A 210 5.50 16.72 -18.01
N VAL A 211 4.87 17.81 -17.53
CA VAL A 211 4.11 17.82 -16.27
C VAL A 211 2.97 16.79 -16.33
N ARG A 212 2.20 16.80 -17.42
CA ARG A 212 1.10 15.86 -17.65
C ARG A 212 1.59 14.41 -17.63
N GLN A 213 2.63 14.11 -18.38
CA GLN A 213 3.21 12.75 -18.44
C GLN A 213 3.74 12.29 -17.09
N PHE A 214 4.36 13.19 -16.34
CA PHE A 214 4.84 12.90 -15.00
C PHE A 214 3.68 12.48 -14.08
N HIS A 215 2.60 13.26 -14.02
CA HIS A 215 1.46 12.94 -13.16
C HIS A 215 0.74 11.66 -13.61
N ILE A 216 0.55 11.45 -14.91
CA ILE A 216 -0.08 10.21 -15.41
C ILE A 216 0.75 8.97 -15.03
N LYS A 217 2.08 9.02 -15.17
CA LYS A 217 2.95 7.90 -14.76
C LYS A 217 2.98 7.71 -13.26
N LEU A 218 2.92 8.80 -12.50
CA LEU A 218 2.81 8.74 -11.04
C LEU A 218 1.49 8.09 -10.61
N ILE A 219 0.37 8.48 -11.21
CA ILE A 219 -0.95 7.87 -10.96
C ILE A 219 -0.90 6.37 -11.29
N LYS A 220 -0.35 5.96 -12.44
CA LYS A 220 -0.21 4.54 -12.80
C LYS A 220 0.64 3.75 -11.81
N LYS A 221 1.72 4.34 -11.29
CA LYS A 221 2.51 3.72 -10.22
C LYS A 221 1.66 3.47 -8.97
N PHE A 222 0.85 4.46 -8.56
CA PHE A 222 -0.04 4.31 -7.41
C PHE A 222 -1.21 3.35 -7.67
N VAL A 223 -1.70 3.22 -8.91
CA VAL A 223 -2.69 2.20 -9.28
C VAL A 223 -2.12 0.79 -9.02
N ASN A 224 -0.89 0.52 -9.48
CA ASN A 224 -0.26 -0.77 -9.24
C ASN A 224 -0.06 -1.06 -7.74
N SER A 225 0.37 -0.05 -6.97
CA SER A 225 0.50 -0.16 -5.51
C SER A 225 -0.86 -0.42 -4.85
N SER A 226 -1.90 0.32 -5.22
CA SER A 226 -3.25 0.18 -4.66
C SER A 226 -3.84 -1.22 -4.89
N LEU A 227 -3.61 -1.81 -6.06
CA LEU A 227 -4.06 -3.18 -6.36
C LEU A 227 -3.36 -4.23 -5.48
N ASP A 228 -2.09 -4.03 -5.18
CA ASP A 228 -1.34 -4.92 -4.29
C ASP A 228 -1.74 -4.71 -2.82
N GLU A 229 -1.97 -3.45 -2.39
CA GLU A 229 -2.47 -3.13 -1.06
C GLU A 229 -3.89 -3.65 -0.83
N MET A 230 -4.81 -3.50 -1.79
CA MET A 230 -6.16 -4.07 -1.70
C MET A 230 -6.15 -5.59 -1.52
N ALA A 231 -5.23 -6.29 -2.20
CA ALA A 231 -5.06 -7.74 -2.02
C ALA A 231 -4.53 -8.08 -0.61
N SER A 232 -3.65 -7.24 -0.07
CA SER A 232 -3.10 -7.39 1.29
C SER A 232 -4.17 -7.13 2.35
N LEU A 233 -4.92 -6.03 2.22
CA LEU A 233 -6.00 -5.66 3.14
C LEU A 233 -7.12 -6.70 3.15
N LYS A 234 -7.45 -7.29 1.99
CA LYS A 234 -8.42 -8.40 1.93
C LYS A 234 -7.97 -9.59 2.79
N MET A 235 -6.71 -9.99 2.69
CA MET A 235 -6.17 -11.06 3.55
C MET A 235 -6.18 -10.67 5.03
N GLU A 236 -5.94 -9.39 5.35
CA GLU A 236 -6.02 -8.88 6.72
C GLU A 236 -7.45 -8.96 7.26
N VAL A 237 -8.47 -8.60 6.47
CA VAL A 237 -9.89 -8.76 6.84
C VAL A 237 -10.21 -10.22 7.15
N GLU A 238 -9.79 -11.16 6.29
CA GLU A 238 -10.00 -12.60 6.51
C GLU A 238 -9.34 -13.06 7.83
N MET A 239 -8.15 -12.54 8.14
CA MET A 239 -7.45 -12.82 9.41
C MET A 239 -8.21 -12.24 10.61
N LEU A 240 -8.66 -10.97 10.53
CA LEU A 240 -9.43 -10.33 11.60
C LEU A 240 -10.74 -11.07 11.88
N GLN A 241 -11.45 -11.49 10.84
CA GLN A 241 -12.66 -12.32 10.96
C GLN A 241 -12.36 -13.66 11.66
N HIS A 242 -11.27 -14.32 11.27
CA HIS A 242 -10.87 -15.57 11.90
C HIS A 242 -10.53 -15.36 13.38
N MET A 243 -9.80 -14.29 13.72
CA MET A 243 -9.48 -13.95 15.10
C MET A 243 -10.75 -13.65 15.93
N ALA A 244 -11.71 -12.94 15.36
CA ALA A 244 -13.00 -12.67 15.99
C ALA A 244 -13.75 -13.97 16.29
N LYS A 245 -13.85 -14.88 15.32
CA LYS A 245 -14.46 -16.21 15.50
C LYS A 245 -13.76 -17.05 16.59
N MET A 246 -12.43 -16.99 16.69
CA MET A 246 -11.67 -17.66 17.75
C MET A 246 -11.97 -17.05 19.13
N ARG A 247 -12.02 -15.72 19.25
CA ARG A 247 -12.35 -15.04 20.51
C ARG A 247 -13.77 -15.36 20.99
N ALA A 248 -14.71 -15.49 20.05
CA ALA A 248 -16.09 -15.89 20.34
C ALA A 248 -16.24 -17.38 20.74
N GLY A 249 -15.18 -18.17 20.76
CA GLY A 249 -15.21 -19.60 21.08
C GLY A 249 -15.92 -20.48 20.04
N LYS A 250 -16.23 -19.92 18.86
CA LYS A 250 -16.93 -20.64 17.80
C LYS A 250 -16.03 -21.53 16.95
N VAL A 251 -14.72 -21.32 17.01
CA VAL A 251 -13.72 -22.17 16.35
C VAL A 251 -13.10 -23.06 17.43
N MET A 252 -13.57 -24.30 17.54
CA MET A 252 -12.78 -25.33 18.21
C MET A 252 -11.56 -25.60 17.35
N VAL A 253 -10.40 -25.16 17.79
CA VAL A 253 -9.15 -25.64 17.22
C VAL A 253 -9.12 -27.14 17.56
N GLU A 254 -9.47 -27.99 16.62
CA GLU A 254 -9.05 -29.38 16.68
C GLU A 254 -7.52 -29.40 16.67
N VAL A 255 -6.96 -29.17 17.84
CA VAL A 255 -5.56 -29.54 18.08
C VAL A 255 -5.54 -31.06 18.06
N ASN A 256 -5.51 -31.60 16.85
CA ASN A 256 -5.12 -32.97 16.64
C ASN A 256 -3.59 -32.94 16.79
N PRO A 257 -3.05 -33.30 17.97
CA PRO A 257 -1.61 -33.29 18.14
C PRO A 257 -1.09 -34.47 17.33
N LYS A 258 -0.85 -34.23 16.04
CA LYS A 258 0.02 -35.17 15.31
C LYS A 258 1.28 -35.27 16.15
N PRO A 259 1.64 -36.48 16.59
CA PRO A 259 2.82 -36.65 17.43
C PRO A 259 3.98 -35.96 16.74
N ALA A 260 4.57 -34.98 17.42
CA ALA A 260 5.68 -34.22 16.91
C ALA A 260 6.73 -35.24 16.42
N ARG A 261 6.86 -35.35 15.09
CA ARG A 261 7.97 -36.12 14.52
C ARG A 261 9.22 -35.44 15.03
N LYS A 262 9.95 -36.11 15.91
CA LYS A 262 11.25 -35.65 16.36
C LYS A 262 12.11 -35.49 15.09
N LEU A 263 12.21 -34.28 14.60
CA LEU A 263 13.11 -33.96 13.50
C LEU A 263 14.52 -34.23 14.02
N LYS A 264 15.17 -35.22 13.45
CA LYS A 264 16.60 -35.45 13.72
C LYS A 264 17.34 -34.25 13.10
N PRO A 265 18.23 -33.61 13.86
CA PRO A 265 19.02 -32.52 13.30
C PRO A 265 19.81 -33.02 12.08
N ILE A 266 19.55 -32.40 10.92
CA ILE A 266 20.30 -32.67 9.71
C ILE A 266 21.59 -31.85 9.80
N VAL A 267 22.71 -32.52 10.09
CA VAL A 267 24.02 -31.88 9.99
C VAL A 267 24.39 -31.80 8.52
N ILE A 268 24.34 -30.59 7.95
CA ILE A 268 24.76 -30.33 6.58
C ILE A 268 26.28 -30.23 6.59
N THR A 269 26.95 -31.30 6.17
CA THR A 269 28.39 -31.27 5.88
C THR A 269 28.62 -31.01 4.39
N ALA A 270 29.75 -30.39 4.03
CA ALA A 270 30.09 -30.05 2.65
C ALA A 270 30.01 -31.27 1.70
N ASP A 271 30.35 -32.46 2.18
CA ASP A 271 30.27 -33.73 1.42
C ASP A 271 28.82 -34.18 1.10
N LYS A 272 27.85 -33.82 1.95
CA LYS A 272 26.43 -34.14 1.68
C LYS A 272 25.84 -33.20 0.64
N MET A 273 26.26 -31.94 0.60
CA MET A 273 25.81 -31.00 -0.42
C MET A 273 26.21 -31.44 -1.85
N GLN A 274 27.41 -31.98 -2.02
CA GLN A 274 27.84 -32.46 -3.34
C GLN A 274 27.05 -33.71 -3.83
N LYS A 275 26.61 -34.58 -2.95
CA LYS A 275 25.84 -35.77 -3.32
C LYS A 275 24.38 -35.48 -3.67
N GLU A 276 23.74 -34.50 -3.02
CA GLU A 276 22.34 -34.15 -3.31
C GLU A 276 22.18 -33.29 -4.58
N VAL A 277 23.19 -32.48 -4.94
CA VAL A 277 23.18 -31.69 -6.20
C VAL A 277 23.29 -32.60 -7.44
N TYR A 278 23.98 -33.73 -7.36
CA TYR A 278 24.10 -34.69 -8.46
C TYR A 278 23.04 -35.80 -8.47
N GLY A 279 22.18 -35.87 -7.44
CA GLY A 279 21.13 -36.90 -7.28
C GLY A 279 19.77 -36.54 -7.87
N LEU A 280 19.55 -35.31 -8.29
CA LEU A 280 18.34 -34.88 -9.01
C LEU A 280 18.46 -35.15 -10.49
N GLY A 281 18.49 -36.46 -10.85
CA GLY A 281 18.28 -36.89 -12.21
C GLY A 281 16.88 -36.55 -12.68
N TYR A 282 16.75 -35.61 -13.64
CA TYR A 282 15.50 -35.42 -14.36
C TYR A 282 15.19 -36.75 -15.10
N PRO A 283 13.97 -37.30 -14.95
CA PRO A 283 13.55 -38.38 -15.84
C PRO A 283 13.47 -37.84 -17.26
N ARG A 284 14.08 -38.57 -18.20
CA ARG A 284 13.99 -38.33 -19.64
C ARG A 284 12.59 -38.62 -20.17
#